data_6967d7d39fbd4deeb0e759448035b779
#
_entry.id   6967d7d39fbd4deeb0e759448035b779
#
_cell.length_a   1.000
_cell.length_b   1.000
_cell.length_c   1.000
_cell.angle_alpha   90.00
_cell.angle_beta   90.00
_cell.angle_gamma   90.00
#
_symmetry.space_group_name_H-M   'P 1'
#
loop_
_entity.id
_entity.type
_entity.pdbx_description
1 polymer ?
#
loop_
_entity_poly.entity_id
_entity_poly.type
_entity_poly.pdbx_seq_one_letter_code
_entity_poly.pdbx_strand_id
1 'polypeptide(L)'
;GEIYNYRQIRLALTEVGYAFETESDTEVILQGYLQWGEKVLDRLEGMFAVAIYDAERHELFLARDRLGKKPLYYYRDADRLIFCSEVQAIARLDGIRLSVNAQSYWDFLTYRYIPGTATAFERVFKIERGHFYRVSASGMEATRYWRIPREAGETAAPPPSGDPARRFGELFATAVEKRLV
;
A
#
# COMPACT_ATOMS: atom_id res chain seq x y z
N GLY A 1 -1.60 -6.92 -6.88
CA GLY A 1 -1.40 -7.26 -5.47
C GLY A 1 -1.89 -8.64 -5.14
N GLU A 2 -1.78 -9.01 -3.88
CA GLU A 2 -2.27 -10.30 -3.39
C GLU A 2 -2.49 -10.19 -1.89
N ILE A 3 -3.70 -10.53 -1.43
CA ILE A 3 -4.08 -10.53 -0.02
C ILE A 3 -4.11 -11.98 0.47
N TYR A 4 -3.12 -12.38 1.23
CA TYR A 4 -2.93 -13.77 1.66
C TYR A 4 -4.05 -14.28 2.57
N ASN A 5 -4.64 -13.40 3.39
CA ASN A 5 -5.72 -13.74 4.32
C ASN A 5 -7.12 -13.34 3.81
N TYR A 6 -7.30 -13.19 2.49
CA TYR A 6 -8.58 -12.72 1.93
C TYR A 6 -9.76 -13.64 2.29
N ARG A 7 -9.55 -14.96 2.36
CA ARG A 7 -10.60 -15.91 2.74
C ARG A 7 -11.11 -15.70 4.17
N GLN A 8 -10.19 -15.38 5.10
CA GLN A 8 -10.56 -15.11 6.51
C GLN A 8 -11.35 -13.80 6.61
N ILE A 9 -10.92 -12.77 5.89
CA ILE A 9 -11.61 -11.48 5.83
C ILE A 9 -13.00 -11.64 5.19
N ARG A 10 -13.10 -12.43 4.11
CA ARG A 10 -14.37 -12.76 3.45
C ARG A 10 -15.35 -13.42 4.41
N LEU A 11 -14.92 -14.41 5.18
CA LEU A 11 -15.76 -15.06 6.18
C LEU A 11 -16.28 -14.06 7.21
N ALA A 12 -15.41 -13.23 7.77
CA ALA A 12 -15.78 -12.19 8.74
C ALA A 12 -16.78 -11.16 8.17
N LEU A 13 -16.66 -10.81 6.88
CA LEU A 13 -17.60 -9.92 6.20
C LEU A 13 -18.95 -10.61 5.92
N THR A 14 -18.93 -11.90 5.57
CA THR A 14 -20.14 -12.68 5.36
C THR A 14 -20.97 -12.80 6.66
N GLU A 15 -20.30 -12.99 7.82
CA GLU A 15 -20.96 -13.04 9.13
C GLU A 15 -21.70 -11.75 9.50
N VAL A 16 -21.28 -10.61 8.96
CA VAL A 16 -21.95 -9.32 9.14
C VAL A 16 -22.84 -8.90 7.98
N GLY A 17 -23.16 -9.86 7.06
CA GLY A 17 -24.19 -9.71 6.04
C GLY A 17 -23.69 -9.28 4.66
N TYR A 18 -22.37 -9.22 4.39
CA TYR A 18 -21.87 -8.92 3.05
C TYR A 18 -21.98 -10.15 2.14
N ALA A 19 -22.49 -9.94 0.94
CA ALA A 19 -22.51 -10.91 -0.14
C ALA A 19 -21.35 -10.67 -1.11
N PHE A 20 -20.88 -11.73 -1.74
CA PHE A 20 -19.76 -11.69 -2.70
C PHE A 20 -20.19 -12.33 -4.02
N GLU A 21 -19.82 -11.70 -5.13
CA GLU A 21 -20.10 -12.18 -6.48
C GLU A 21 -18.92 -12.94 -7.08
N THR A 22 -17.69 -12.67 -6.61
CA THR A 22 -16.46 -13.26 -7.12
C THR A 22 -15.65 -13.95 -6.01
N GLU A 23 -14.63 -14.71 -6.41
CA GLU A 23 -13.63 -15.26 -5.49
C GLU A 23 -12.39 -14.35 -5.35
N SER A 24 -12.44 -13.12 -5.88
CA SER A 24 -11.32 -12.20 -5.93
C SER A 24 -11.03 -11.57 -4.55
N ASP A 25 -9.75 -11.45 -4.22
CA ASP A 25 -9.27 -10.65 -3.09
C ASP A 25 -9.57 -9.14 -3.26
N THR A 26 -9.69 -8.68 -4.50
CA THR A 26 -10.05 -7.29 -4.82
C THR A 26 -11.45 -6.95 -4.32
N GLU A 27 -12.42 -7.85 -4.49
CA GLU A 27 -13.77 -7.65 -3.96
C GLU A 27 -13.76 -7.65 -2.42
N VAL A 28 -12.95 -8.50 -1.81
CA VAL A 28 -12.78 -8.54 -0.36
C VAL A 28 -12.22 -7.22 0.18
N ILE A 29 -11.27 -6.60 -0.51
CA ILE A 29 -10.75 -5.28 -0.15
C ILE A 29 -11.86 -4.23 -0.24
N LEU A 30 -12.66 -4.24 -1.31
CA LEU A 30 -13.75 -3.28 -1.52
C LEU A 30 -14.82 -3.40 -0.44
N GLN A 31 -15.32 -4.61 -0.19
CA GLN A 31 -16.33 -4.85 0.86
C GLN A 31 -15.76 -4.51 2.25
N GLY A 32 -14.50 -4.82 2.50
CA GLY A 32 -13.80 -4.44 3.72
C GLY A 32 -13.66 -2.92 3.88
N TYR A 33 -13.43 -2.19 2.80
CA TYR A 33 -13.40 -0.73 2.82
C TYR A 33 -14.79 -0.14 3.11
N LEU A 34 -15.84 -0.70 2.53
CA LEU A 34 -17.21 -0.29 2.83
C LEU A 34 -17.57 -0.51 4.30
N GLN A 35 -17.14 -1.63 4.90
CA GLN A 35 -17.43 -1.97 6.30
C GLN A 35 -16.58 -1.19 7.31
N TRP A 36 -15.27 -1.02 7.06
CA TRP A 36 -14.32 -0.52 8.06
C TRP A 36 -13.60 0.76 7.65
N GLY A 37 -13.85 1.27 6.44
CA GLY A 37 -13.10 2.40 5.89
C GLY A 37 -11.61 2.07 5.77
N GLU A 38 -10.76 3.05 6.04
CA GLU A 38 -9.31 2.88 6.04
C GLU A 38 -8.78 1.82 7.02
N LYS A 39 -9.53 1.47 8.07
CA LYS A 39 -9.16 0.42 9.03
C LYS A 39 -9.13 -0.98 8.41
N VAL A 40 -9.63 -1.14 7.18
CA VAL A 40 -9.41 -2.38 6.41
C VAL A 40 -7.92 -2.69 6.29
N LEU A 41 -7.04 -1.66 6.14
CA LEU A 41 -5.60 -1.83 5.99
C LEU A 41 -4.94 -2.54 7.19
N ASP A 42 -5.48 -2.38 8.40
CA ASP A 42 -4.98 -3.05 9.60
C ASP A 42 -5.22 -4.57 9.55
N ARG A 43 -6.25 -4.98 8.81
CA ARG A 43 -6.69 -6.37 8.69
C ARG A 43 -6.04 -7.10 7.52
N LEU A 44 -5.53 -6.37 6.52
CA LEU A 44 -4.90 -6.97 5.34
C LEU A 44 -3.53 -7.54 5.65
N GLU A 45 -3.31 -8.80 5.29
CA GLU A 45 -1.99 -9.43 5.23
C GLU A 45 -1.67 -9.72 3.77
N GLY A 46 -0.64 -9.06 3.22
CA GLY A 46 -0.34 -9.24 1.81
C GLY A 46 0.61 -8.18 1.25
N MET A 47 0.72 -8.20 -0.06
CA MET A 47 1.46 -7.22 -0.84
C MET A 47 0.48 -6.55 -1.81
N PHE A 48 0.29 -5.24 -1.67
CA PHE A 48 -0.74 -4.54 -2.43
C PHE A 48 -0.41 -3.09 -2.73
N ALA A 49 -0.99 -2.62 -3.81
CA ALA A 49 -1.20 -1.23 -4.15
C ALA A 49 -2.68 -1.10 -4.53
N VAL A 50 -3.42 -0.30 -3.81
CA VAL A 50 -4.88 -0.19 -3.92
C VAL A 50 -5.26 1.23 -4.26
N ALA A 51 -6.22 1.37 -5.18
CA ALA A 51 -6.91 2.61 -5.49
C ALA A 51 -8.41 2.35 -5.42
N ILE A 52 -9.13 3.09 -4.58
CA ILE A 52 -10.58 3.03 -4.45
C ILE A 52 -11.12 4.44 -4.68
N TYR A 53 -12.05 4.58 -5.60
CA TYR A 53 -12.79 5.82 -5.79
C TYR A 53 -14.16 5.74 -5.11
N ASP A 54 -14.35 6.58 -4.11
CA ASP A 54 -15.62 6.76 -3.42
C ASP A 54 -16.44 7.82 -4.17
N ALA A 55 -17.44 7.37 -4.92
CA ALA A 55 -18.25 8.25 -5.76
C ALA A 55 -19.19 9.14 -4.93
N GLU A 56 -19.60 8.72 -3.72
CA GLU A 56 -20.48 9.52 -2.85
C GLU A 56 -19.71 10.69 -2.22
N ARG A 57 -18.46 10.43 -1.82
CA ARG A 57 -17.59 11.44 -1.20
C ARG A 57 -16.76 12.22 -2.21
N HIS A 58 -16.75 11.80 -3.48
CA HIS A 58 -15.83 12.31 -4.51
C HIS A 58 -14.38 12.26 -4.05
N GLU A 59 -13.98 11.16 -3.45
CA GLU A 59 -12.68 10.97 -2.84
C GLU A 59 -11.96 9.75 -3.45
N LEU A 60 -10.68 9.93 -3.76
CA LEU A 60 -9.80 8.84 -4.17
C LEU A 60 -8.95 8.41 -2.98
N PHE A 61 -9.06 7.13 -2.62
CA PHE A 61 -8.24 6.48 -1.61
C PHE A 61 -7.14 5.67 -2.28
N LEU A 62 -5.89 5.99 -1.98
CA LEU A 62 -4.70 5.28 -2.49
C LEU A 62 -3.95 4.69 -1.30
N ALA A 63 -3.67 3.39 -1.31
CA ALA A 63 -2.94 2.75 -0.22
C ALA A 63 -1.84 1.82 -0.75
N ARG A 64 -0.74 1.74 0.00
CA ARG A 64 0.39 0.87 -0.32
C ARG A 64 0.75 -0.01 0.86
N ASP A 65 1.11 -1.25 0.60
CA ASP A 65 1.41 -2.25 1.62
C ASP A 65 2.51 -1.81 2.61
N ARG A 66 2.57 -2.48 3.75
CA ARG A 66 3.44 -2.16 4.89
C ARG A 66 4.91 -2.02 4.51
N LEU A 67 5.41 -2.86 3.63
CA LEU A 67 6.81 -2.87 3.20
C LEU A 67 7.05 -2.21 1.84
N GLY A 68 5.97 -1.77 1.15
CA GLY A 68 6.05 -1.17 -0.18
C GLY A 68 6.46 -2.16 -1.27
N LYS A 69 6.05 -3.42 -1.13
CA LYS A 69 6.37 -4.49 -2.09
C LYS A 69 5.78 -4.23 -3.46
N LYS A 70 4.52 -3.75 -3.53
CA LYS A 70 3.91 -3.36 -4.80
C LYS A 70 4.17 -1.87 -5.05
N PRO A 71 4.55 -1.51 -6.29
CA PRO A 71 4.77 -0.13 -6.65
C PRO A 71 3.44 0.62 -6.80
N LEU A 72 3.44 1.88 -6.34
CA LEU A 72 2.36 2.83 -6.61
C LEU A 72 2.97 4.22 -6.68
N TYR A 73 2.81 4.85 -7.84
CA TYR A 73 3.30 6.18 -8.13
C TYR A 73 2.15 7.13 -8.38
N TYR A 74 2.38 8.41 -8.16
CA TYR A 74 1.47 9.45 -8.62
C TYR A 74 2.24 10.61 -9.24
N TYR A 75 1.61 11.24 -10.22
CA TYR A 75 1.98 12.53 -10.77
C TYR A 75 0.93 13.54 -10.35
N ARG A 76 1.35 14.73 -9.98
CA ARG A 76 0.45 15.82 -9.64
C ARG A 76 0.91 17.11 -10.27
N ASP A 77 -0.01 17.81 -10.95
CA ASP A 77 0.11 19.20 -11.37
C ASP A 77 -1.05 20.04 -10.79
N ALA A 78 -1.28 21.24 -11.34
CA ALA A 78 -2.32 22.14 -10.85
C ALA A 78 -3.74 21.55 -11.03
N ASP A 79 -3.95 20.78 -12.12
CA ASP A 79 -5.29 20.39 -12.58
C ASP A 79 -5.52 18.88 -12.53
N ARG A 80 -4.45 18.09 -12.37
CA ARG A 80 -4.52 16.64 -12.53
C ARG A 80 -3.77 15.90 -11.44
N LEU A 81 -4.34 14.78 -11.03
CA LEU A 81 -3.65 13.72 -10.32
C LEU A 81 -3.78 12.43 -11.12
N ILE A 82 -2.64 11.79 -11.38
CA ILE A 82 -2.56 10.53 -12.12
C ILE A 82 -1.83 9.54 -11.23
N PHE A 83 -2.32 8.33 -11.12
CA PHE A 83 -1.65 7.26 -10.39
C PHE A 83 -1.45 6.02 -11.26
N CYS A 84 -0.40 5.27 -10.99
CA CYS A 84 -0.05 4.07 -11.75
C CYS A 84 0.95 3.20 -10.98
N SER A 85 1.13 1.98 -11.45
CA SER A 85 2.16 1.06 -10.94
C SER A 85 3.52 1.26 -11.60
N GLU A 86 3.60 1.94 -12.76
CA GLU A 86 4.82 2.16 -13.52
C GLU A 86 4.92 3.60 -14.03
N VAL A 87 6.04 4.26 -13.73
CA VAL A 87 6.28 5.66 -14.15
C VAL A 87 6.22 5.84 -15.67
N GLN A 88 6.58 4.81 -16.44
CA GLN A 88 6.52 4.86 -17.89
C GLN A 88 5.10 5.09 -18.44
N ALA A 89 4.07 4.66 -17.71
CA ALA A 89 2.68 4.93 -18.08
C ALA A 89 2.38 6.43 -18.06
N ILE A 90 2.87 7.16 -17.05
CA ILE A 90 2.74 8.62 -16.97
C ILE A 90 3.46 9.30 -18.12
N ALA A 91 4.68 8.84 -18.44
CA ALA A 91 5.50 9.44 -19.49
C ALA A 91 4.88 9.33 -20.91
N ARG A 92 3.95 8.40 -21.11
CA ARG A 92 3.26 8.17 -22.39
C ARG A 92 1.95 8.94 -22.54
N LEU A 93 1.52 9.66 -21.51
CA LEU A 93 0.28 10.42 -21.57
C LEU A 93 0.48 11.74 -22.30
N ASP A 94 -0.44 12.05 -23.19
CA ASP A 94 -0.43 13.31 -23.94
C ASP A 94 -0.52 14.51 -22.97
N GLY A 95 0.27 15.54 -23.28
CA GLY A 95 0.32 16.77 -22.49
C GLY A 95 1.11 16.66 -21.19
N ILE A 96 1.80 15.54 -20.92
CA ILE A 96 2.73 15.42 -19.80
C ILE A 96 4.17 15.41 -20.33
N ARG A 97 4.96 16.35 -19.82
CA ARG A 97 6.43 16.36 -20.06
C ARG A 97 7.10 16.18 -18.70
N LEU A 98 7.80 15.08 -18.55
CA LEU A 98 8.55 14.77 -17.32
C LEU A 98 9.93 15.45 -17.39
N SER A 99 10.23 16.28 -16.38
CA SER A 99 11.56 16.83 -16.15
C SER A 99 12.35 15.92 -15.23
N VAL A 100 13.65 15.87 -15.44
CA VAL A 100 14.57 15.07 -14.63
C VAL A 100 14.73 15.71 -13.25
N ASN A 101 14.65 14.90 -12.20
CA ASN A 101 14.97 15.33 -10.84
C ASN A 101 16.47 15.12 -10.58
N ALA A 102 17.25 16.20 -10.68
CA ALA A 102 18.70 16.15 -10.53
C ALA A 102 19.16 15.62 -9.17
N GLN A 103 18.46 15.97 -8.07
CA GLN A 103 18.77 15.46 -6.74
C GLN A 103 18.59 13.94 -6.66
N SER A 104 17.52 13.42 -7.25
CA SER A 104 17.28 11.97 -7.28
C SER A 104 18.33 11.20 -8.08
N TYR A 105 18.87 11.79 -9.14
CA TYR A 105 20.00 11.19 -9.87
C TYR A 105 21.27 11.18 -9.01
N TRP A 106 21.55 12.26 -8.30
CA TRP A 106 22.66 12.31 -7.37
C TRP A 106 22.53 11.27 -6.25
N ASP A 107 21.35 11.17 -5.67
CA ASP A 107 21.04 10.17 -4.65
C ASP A 107 21.25 8.74 -5.19
N PHE A 108 20.77 8.48 -6.42
CA PHE A 108 20.95 7.18 -7.06
C PHE A 108 22.42 6.83 -7.30
N LEU A 109 23.24 7.78 -7.75
CA LEU A 109 24.67 7.57 -7.93
C LEU A 109 25.37 7.29 -6.60
N THR A 110 24.92 7.92 -5.51
CA THR A 110 25.49 7.78 -4.17
C THR A 110 25.06 6.46 -3.51
N TYR A 111 23.73 6.19 -3.49
CA TYR A 111 23.14 5.11 -2.70
C TYR A 111 22.73 3.89 -3.53
N ARG A 112 22.79 3.97 -4.84
CA ARG A 112 22.28 2.97 -5.80
C ARG A 112 20.74 2.78 -5.76
N TYR A 113 20.04 3.66 -5.10
CA TYR A 113 18.57 3.79 -5.11
C TYR A 113 18.17 5.23 -4.79
N ILE A 114 16.91 5.58 -5.06
CA ILE A 114 16.35 6.90 -4.72
C ILE A 114 15.59 6.76 -3.41
N PRO A 115 16.06 7.36 -2.29
CA PRO A 115 15.40 7.30 -0.99
C PRO A 115 14.04 7.99 -0.97
N GLY A 116 13.20 7.64 0.02
CA GLY A 116 11.94 8.31 0.26
C GLY A 116 10.92 8.16 -0.86
N THR A 117 10.12 9.19 -1.05
CA THR A 117 9.01 9.22 -2.03
C THR A 117 9.40 9.78 -3.39
N ALA A 118 10.57 10.40 -3.52
CA ALA A 118 11.05 10.95 -4.79
C ALA A 118 11.24 9.86 -5.86
N THR A 119 11.20 10.29 -7.13
CA THR A 119 11.54 9.45 -8.29
C THR A 119 12.60 10.16 -9.16
N ALA A 120 13.03 9.54 -10.23
CA ALA A 120 13.93 10.14 -11.21
C ALA A 120 13.32 11.37 -11.93
N PHE A 121 12.05 11.64 -11.74
CA PHE A 121 11.32 12.73 -12.40
C PHE A 121 10.69 13.67 -11.38
N GLU A 122 10.68 14.96 -11.71
CA GLU A 122 9.93 15.96 -10.98
C GLU A 122 8.43 15.71 -11.06
N ARG A 123 7.68 16.06 -10.00
CA ARG A 123 6.23 15.89 -9.90
C ARG A 123 5.72 14.44 -9.95
N VAL A 124 6.63 13.45 -10.00
CA VAL A 124 6.29 12.04 -9.89
C VAL A 124 6.83 11.51 -8.58
N PHE A 125 5.95 10.98 -7.76
CA PHE A 125 6.27 10.52 -6.42
C PHE A 125 5.80 9.09 -6.21
N LYS A 126 6.44 8.38 -5.28
CA LYS A 126 5.96 7.10 -4.77
C LYS A 126 4.94 7.34 -3.66
N ILE A 127 3.86 6.59 -3.62
CA ILE A 127 3.08 6.45 -2.39
C ILE A 127 4.00 5.79 -1.35
N GLU A 128 4.10 6.39 -0.18
CA GLU A 128 4.98 5.88 0.87
C GLU A 128 4.48 4.54 1.42
N ARG A 129 5.39 3.62 1.71
CA ARG A 129 5.05 2.32 2.31
C ARG A 129 4.35 2.51 3.66
N GLY A 130 3.35 1.67 3.95
CA GLY A 130 2.59 1.75 5.19
C GLY A 130 1.77 3.04 5.33
N HIS A 131 1.48 3.72 4.20
CA HIS A 131 0.63 4.90 4.15
C HIS A 131 -0.57 4.68 3.24
N PHE A 132 -1.61 5.43 3.53
CA PHE A 132 -2.68 5.72 2.59
C PHE A 132 -2.81 7.22 2.36
N TYR A 133 -3.34 7.57 1.21
CA TYR A 133 -3.57 8.94 0.78
C TYR A 133 -5.05 9.10 0.44
N ARG A 134 -5.67 10.16 0.96
CA ARG A 134 -6.98 10.62 0.54
C ARG A 134 -6.82 11.82 -0.36
N VAL A 135 -7.48 11.78 -1.50
CA VAL A 135 -7.42 12.85 -2.49
C VAL A 135 -8.84 13.29 -2.79
N SER A 136 -9.10 14.57 -2.58
CA SER A 136 -10.39 15.21 -2.86
C SER A 136 -10.17 16.58 -3.50
N ALA A 137 -11.24 17.28 -3.79
CA ALA A 137 -11.17 18.67 -4.28
C ALA A 137 -10.45 19.61 -3.31
N SER A 138 -10.47 19.31 -2.00
CA SER A 138 -9.78 20.12 -0.96
C SER A 138 -8.27 19.86 -0.89
N GLY A 139 -7.77 18.80 -1.52
CA GLY A 139 -6.36 18.47 -1.53
C GLY A 139 -6.04 16.98 -1.39
N MET A 140 -4.80 16.73 -0.99
CA MET A 140 -4.28 15.38 -0.76
C MET A 140 -3.68 15.30 0.63
N GLU A 141 -4.17 14.36 1.43
CA GLU A 141 -3.72 14.07 2.79
C GLU A 141 -3.08 12.69 2.85
N ALA A 142 -1.89 12.59 3.46
CA ALA A 142 -1.16 11.34 3.66
C ALA A 142 -1.25 10.91 5.13
N THR A 143 -1.69 9.69 5.37
CA THR A 143 -1.79 9.12 6.71
C THR A 143 -1.01 7.82 6.79
N ARG A 144 -0.16 7.71 7.81
CA ARG A 144 0.58 6.47 8.07
C ARG A 144 -0.27 5.53 8.92
N TYR A 145 -0.58 4.35 8.37
CA TYR A 145 -1.30 3.31 9.09
C TYR A 145 -0.37 2.26 9.71
N TRP A 146 0.90 2.15 9.23
CA TRP A 146 1.84 1.18 9.76
C TRP A 146 3.28 1.67 9.72
N ARG A 147 4.08 1.26 10.72
CA ARG A 147 5.54 1.44 10.76
C ARG A 147 6.22 0.22 11.38
N ILE A 148 7.49 0.04 11.07
CA ILE A 148 8.32 -0.92 11.80
C ILE A 148 8.50 -0.38 13.23
N PRO A 149 8.19 -1.18 14.28
CA PRO A 149 8.49 -0.81 15.66
C PRO A 149 9.98 -0.51 15.82
N ARG A 150 10.31 0.60 16.46
CA ARG A 150 11.72 1.04 16.61
C ARG A 150 12.31 0.64 17.95
N GLU A 151 11.48 0.44 18.97
CA GLU A 151 11.91 0.16 20.33
C GLU A 151 11.28 -1.13 20.86
N ALA A 152 12.04 -1.83 21.73
CA ALA A 152 11.49 -2.93 22.50
C ALA A 152 10.38 -2.38 23.41
N GLY A 153 9.14 -2.89 23.25
CA GLY A 153 7.96 -2.39 24.01
C GLY A 153 6.96 -1.60 23.17
N GLU A 154 7.29 -1.14 21.96
CA GLU A 154 6.30 -0.60 21.02
C GLU A 154 5.35 -1.68 20.47
N THR A 155 5.70 -2.95 20.62
CA THR A 155 4.82 -4.07 20.31
C THR A 155 4.06 -4.46 21.58
N ALA A 156 2.75 -4.60 21.48
CA ALA A 156 1.88 -5.01 22.60
C ALA A 156 2.16 -6.45 23.12
N ALA A 157 3.01 -7.20 22.44
CA ALA A 157 3.35 -8.56 22.83
C ALA A 157 4.69 -8.61 23.60
N PRO A 158 4.75 -9.33 24.72
CA PRO A 158 6.01 -9.59 25.40
C PRO A 158 6.96 -10.34 24.43
N PRO A 159 8.28 -10.22 24.62
CA PRO A 159 9.23 -10.98 23.83
C PRO A 159 8.88 -12.47 23.92
N PRO A 160 8.86 -13.19 22.78
CA PRO A 160 8.50 -14.60 22.79
C PRO A 160 9.44 -15.38 23.70
N SER A 161 8.87 -16.16 24.61
CA SER A 161 9.61 -17.12 25.42
C SER A 161 10.02 -18.31 24.56
N GLY A 162 11.25 -18.81 24.69
CA GLY A 162 11.73 -20.00 24.02
C GLY A 162 12.94 -19.76 23.11
N ASP A 163 13.30 -20.79 22.33
CA ASP A 163 14.41 -20.72 21.38
C ASP A 163 14.10 -19.80 20.18
N PRO A 164 14.84 -18.71 20.00
CA PRO A 164 14.62 -17.76 18.89
C PRO A 164 14.78 -18.40 17.51
N ALA A 165 15.67 -19.37 17.35
CA ALA A 165 15.90 -20.03 16.07
C ALA A 165 14.71 -20.90 15.67
N ARG A 166 14.14 -21.65 16.61
CA ARG A 166 12.93 -22.42 16.40
C ARG A 166 11.75 -21.49 16.03
N ARG A 167 11.57 -20.40 16.79
CA ARG A 167 10.50 -19.42 16.54
C ARG A 167 10.63 -18.78 15.17
N PHE A 168 11.87 -18.43 14.77
CA PHE A 168 12.12 -17.92 13.42
C PHE A 168 11.73 -18.95 12.35
N GLY A 169 12.11 -20.22 12.52
CA GLY A 169 11.75 -21.30 11.59
C GLY A 169 10.23 -21.45 11.42
N GLU A 170 9.47 -21.43 12.53
CA GLU A 170 8.01 -21.50 12.51
C GLU A 170 7.37 -20.31 11.77
N LEU A 171 7.84 -19.09 12.07
CA LEU A 171 7.35 -17.87 11.41
C LEU A 171 7.69 -17.86 9.93
N PHE A 172 8.88 -18.31 9.57
CA PHE A 172 9.32 -18.38 8.18
C PHE A 172 8.50 -19.41 7.39
N ALA A 173 8.29 -20.60 7.92
CA ALA A 173 7.45 -21.63 7.31
C ALA A 173 6.03 -21.11 7.07
N THR A 174 5.40 -20.53 8.10
CA THR A 174 4.06 -19.93 7.98
C THR A 174 4.01 -18.82 6.94
N ALA A 175 5.06 -17.98 6.88
CA ALA A 175 5.13 -16.91 5.89
C ALA A 175 5.27 -17.43 4.45
N VAL A 176 5.96 -18.56 4.24
CA VAL A 176 6.05 -19.23 2.94
C VAL A 176 4.70 -19.86 2.56
N GLU A 177 4.09 -20.63 3.49
CA GLU A 177 2.79 -21.28 3.26
C GLU A 177 1.70 -20.29 2.83
N LYS A 178 1.62 -19.14 3.49
CA LYS A 178 0.67 -18.07 3.12
C LYS A 178 0.83 -17.54 1.70
N ARG A 179 1.97 -17.78 1.05
CA ARG A 179 2.28 -17.33 -0.32
C ARG A 179 2.13 -18.39 -1.39
N LEU A 180 1.81 -19.61 -0.99
CA LEU A 180 1.58 -20.74 -1.91
C LEU A 180 0.10 -20.89 -2.30
N VAL A 181 -0.70 -19.86 -2.08
CA VAL A 181 -2.15 -19.83 -2.36
C VAL A 181 -2.40 -19.64 -3.84
#